data_5c6d32476e95c93796eb45447d5907ff
#
_entry.id   5c6d32476e95c93796eb45447d5907ff
#
_cell.length_a   1.000
_cell.length_b   1.000
_cell.length_c   1.000
_cell.angle_alpha   90.00
_cell.angle_beta   90.00
_cell.angle_gamma   90.00
#
_symmetry.space_group_name_H-M   'P 1'
#
loop_
_entity.id
_entity.type
_entity.pdbx_description
1 polymer ?
#
loop_
_entity_poly.entity_id
_entity_poly.type
_entity_poly.pdbx_seq_one_letter_code
_entity_poly.pdbx_strand_id
1 'polypeptide(L)'
;MNIIFMGTPDFASESLKAVIEKGHNIMAVVTNPDRPKGRGMKMIATPVKEVAIEKNIPVYQPLKVRGNEDFIEALKSLNPDVICVVAYGKILPKEILDIPKYGCINVHASLLPKYRGAAPIQWAVLNGDKTTGVTTMYMDVGMDTGDMILKEEVQIGEDETTGELWDRLSVIGGNLLVRTLNEIENGTVKRIPQGEDFTVAPMLSKDMAKIDWQSKNAKEIKNLVRGLNPIMGAYSLFDGKKIKFWKVRAFDEDDVELGKVLGNMDFSDKEAGDVLFADSKKGLFIKTVQGVISVEEIQGENAKRMNVGDFLRGFSIGDGSFC
;
A
#
# COMPACT_ATOMS: atom_id res chain seq x y z
N MET A 1 -26.01 7.76 12.58
CA MET A 1 -25.65 9.00 11.84
C MET A 1 -25.96 8.85 10.36
N ASN A 2 -26.27 9.94 9.68
CA ASN A 2 -26.40 10.03 8.22
C ASN A 2 -25.02 10.30 7.61
N ILE A 3 -24.53 9.41 6.76
CA ILE A 3 -23.15 9.42 6.28
C ILE A 3 -23.12 9.45 4.76
N ILE A 4 -22.25 10.30 4.19
CA ILE A 4 -21.77 10.14 2.83
C ILE A 4 -20.42 9.45 2.92
N PHE A 5 -20.22 8.39 2.15
CA PHE A 5 -18.95 7.65 2.11
C PHE A 5 -18.21 7.91 0.80
N MET A 6 -16.97 8.36 0.87
CA MET A 6 -16.11 8.63 -0.29
C MET A 6 -14.90 7.68 -0.28
N GLY A 7 -14.78 6.82 -1.28
CA GLY A 7 -13.71 5.87 -1.38
C GLY A 7 -13.62 5.17 -2.72
N THR A 8 -12.54 4.44 -3.00
CA THR A 8 -12.38 3.79 -4.30
C THR A 8 -11.92 2.34 -4.22
N PRO A 9 -10.73 2.00 -3.64
CA PRO A 9 -10.19 0.65 -3.66
C PRO A 9 -10.85 -0.28 -2.64
N ASP A 10 -10.41 -1.52 -2.64
CA ASP A 10 -10.75 -2.55 -1.66
C ASP A 10 -10.52 -2.11 -0.20
N PHE A 11 -9.42 -1.41 0.08
CA PHE A 11 -9.18 -0.79 1.39
C PHE A 11 -10.38 0.04 1.88
N ALA A 12 -10.97 0.83 0.99
CA ALA A 12 -12.14 1.64 1.32
C ALA A 12 -13.43 0.81 1.43
N SER A 13 -13.55 -0.26 0.64
CA SER A 13 -14.75 -1.13 0.70
C SER A 13 -14.89 -1.84 2.04
N GLU A 14 -13.79 -2.25 2.69
CA GLU A 14 -13.82 -2.83 4.03
C GLU A 14 -14.31 -1.82 5.08
N SER A 15 -13.85 -0.57 4.99
CA SER A 15 -14.37 0.49 5.87
C SER A 15 -15.86 0.78 5.64
N LEU A 16 -16.33 0.79 4.38
CA LEU A 16 -17.74 0.97 4.06
C LEU A 16 -18.59 -0.16 4.64
N LYS A 17 -18.17 -1.41 4.48
CA LYS A 17 -18.85 -2.58 5.07
C LYS A 17 -18.97 -2.46 6.59
N ALA A 18 -17.86 -2.14 7.27
CA ALA A 18 -17.85 -1.98 8.73
C ALA A 18 -18.83 -0.92 9.21
N VAL A 19 -18.93 0.23 8.52
CA VAL A 19 -19.85 1.32 8.86
C VAL A 19 -21.32 0.90 8.63
N ILE A 20 -21.60 0.18 7.53
CA ILE A 20 -22.95 -0.37 7.24
C ILE A 20 -23.35 -1.40 8.30
N GLU A 21 -22.49 -2.35 8.63
CA GLU A 21 -22.74 -3.41 9.62
C GLU A 21 -23.03 -2.83 11.01
N LYS A 22 -22.44 -1.69 11.33
CA LYS A 22 -22.72 -0.98 12.60
C LYS A 22 -24.09 -0.31 12.62
N GLY A 23 -24.79 -0.25 11.50
CA GLY A 23 -26.14 0.30 11.40
C GLY A 23 -26.21 1.79 11.13
N HIS A 24 -25.13 2.43 10.70
CA HIS A 24 -25.18 3.81 10.22
C HIS A 24 -25.90 3.89 8.87
N ASN A 25 -26.60 5.01 8.65
CA ASN A 25 -27.32 5.27 7.40
C ASN A 25 -26.37 5.85 6.35
N ILE A 26 -26.02 5.06 5.35
CA ILE A 26 -25.20 5.53 4.22
C ILE A 26 -26.13 6.13 3.17
N MET A 27 -26.21 7.45 3.13
CA MET A 27 -27.09 8.18 2.22
C MET A 27 -26.62 8.13 0.76
N ALA A 28 -25.30 8.11 0.56
CA ALA A 28 -24.67 8.01 -0.75
C ALA A 28 -23.24 7.52 -0.64
N VAL A 29 -22.77 6.89 -1.71
CA VAL A 29 -21.38 6.55 -1.94
C VAL A 29 -20.83 7.40 -3.06
N VAL A 30 -19.64 7.96 -2.87
CA VAL A 30 -18.89 8.68 -3.89
C VAL A 30 -17.62 7.91 -4.22
N THR A 31 -17.42 7.57 -5.47
CA THR A 31 -16.25 6.79 -5.90
C THR A 31 -15.71 7.29 -7.25
N ASN A 32 -14.51 6.89 -7.60
CA ASN A 32 -13.98 7.21 -8.92
C ASN A 32 -14.77 6.49 -10.04
N PRO A 33 -14.80 7.05 -11.26
CA PRO A 33 -15.41 6.40 -12.41
C PRO A 33 -14.83 5.00 -12.67
N ASP A 34 -15.67 4.12 -13.20
CA ASP A 34 -15.27 2.80 -13.67
C ASP A 34 -14.11 2.92 -14.67
N ARG A 35 -13.19 1.98 -14.64
CA ARG A 35 -12.01 1.99 -15.51
C ARG A 35 -11.91 0.71 -16.31
N PRO A 36 -11.43 0.80 -17.58
CA PRO A 36 -11.14 -0.39 -18.36
C PRO A 36 -9.99 -1.17 -17.71
N LYS A 37 -10.13 -2.49 -17.57
CA LYS A 37 -9.12 -3.39 -17.00
C LYS A 37 -8.95 -4.64 -17.87
N GLY A 38 -7.72 -5.15 -17.89
CA GLY A 38 -7.35 -6.36 -18.62
C GLY A 38 -7.24 -6.16 -20.14
N ARG A 39 -6.84 -7.24 -20.85
CA ARG A 39 -6.61 -7.22 -22.30
C ARG A 39 -7.89 -6.90 -23.12
N GLY A 40 -9.06 -7.21 -22.56
CA GLY A 40 -10.35 -6.94 -23.20
C GLY A 40 -10.94 -5.57 -22.90
N MET A 41 -10.24 -4.67 -22.20
CA MET A 41 -10.70 -3.30 -21.84
C MET A 41 -12.12 -3.26 -21.25
N LYS A 42 -12.53 -4.32 -20.54
CA LYS A 42 -13.84 -4.38 -19.88
C LYS A 42 -13.90 -3.33 -18.76
N MET A 43 -14.97 -2.54 -18.77
CA MET A 43 -15.24 -1.58 -17.68
C MET A 43 -15.50 -2.35 -16.39
N ILE A 44 -14.71 -2.05 -15.36
CA ILE A 44 -14.82 -2.68 -14.05
C ILE A 44 -15.23 -1.61 -13.05
N ALA A 45 -16.27 -1.94 -12.29
CA ALA A 45 -16.72 -1.13 -11.15
C ALA A 45 -15.62 -1.05 -10.08
N THR A 46 -15.63 0.04 -9.32
CA THR A 46 -14.76 0.14 -8.14
C THR A 46 -15.27 -0.77 -7.03
N PRO A 47 -14.40 -1.34 -6.17
CA PRO A 47 -14.84 -2.17 -5.03
C PRO A 47 -15.88 -1.50 -4.15
N VAL A 48 -15.76 -0.21 -3.91
CA VAL A 48 -16.74 0.58 -3.14
C VAL A 48 -18.09 0.68 -3.86
N LYS A 49 -18.10 0.80 -5.20
CA LYS A 49 -19.33 0.79 -6.00
C LYS A 49 -20.02 -0.56 -5.95
N GLU A 50 -19.28 -1.65 -5.99
CA GLU A 50 -19.84 -3.02 -5.91
C GLU A 50 -20.60 -3.21 -4.59
N VAL A 51 -20.01 -2.80 -3.45
CA VAL A 51 -20.67 -2.82 -2.14
C VAL A 51 -21.93 -1.92 -2.14
N ALA A 52 -21.82 -0.72 -2.70
CA ALA A 52 -22.95 0.21 -2.75
C ALA A 52 -24.14 -0.35 -3.55
N ILE A 53 -23.89 -0.99 -4.69
CA ILE A 53 -24.92 -1.63 -5.52
C ILE A 53 -25.58 -2.80 -4.76
N GLU A 54 -24.78 -3.66 -4.11
CA GLU A 54 -25.29 -4.78 -3.31
C GLU A 54 -26.24 -4.31 -2.20
N LYS A 55 -25.93 -3.16 -1.60
CA LYS A 55 -26.71 -2.57 -0.49
C LYS A 55 -27.78 -1.56 -0.94
N ASN A 56 -28.00 -1.41 -2.25
CA ASN A 56 -28.93 -0.44 -2.85
C ASN A 56 -28.67 1.02 -2.41
N ILE A 57 -27.39 1.40 -2.26
CA ILE A 57 -26.98 2.74 -1.88
C ILE A 57 -26.74 3.58 -3.15
N PRO A 58 -27.24 4.83 -3.23
CA PRO A 58 -26.97 5.72 -4.35
C PRO A 58 -25.48 5.95 -4.59
N VAL A 59 -25.03 5.93 -5.85
CA VAL A 59 -23.61 6.08 -6.22
C VAL A 59 -23.40 7.32 -7.07
N TYR A 60 -22.44 8.15 -6.69
CA TYR A 60 -21.94 9.28 -7.46
C TYR A 60 -20.52 9.00 -7.96
N GLN A 61 -20.28 9.24 -9.24
CA GLN A 61 -18.96 9.05 -9.88
C GLN A 61 -18.49 10.32 -10.61
N PRO A 62 -18.25 11.43 -9.91
CA PRO A 62 -17.88 12.67 -10.55
C PRO A 62 -16.50 12.57 -11.18
N LEU A 63 -16.35 13.01 -12.44
CA LEU A 63 -15.06 13.14 -13.11
C LEU A 63 -14.18 14.18 -12.40
N LYS A 64 -14.78 15.31 -12.07
CA LYS A 64 -14.15 16.41 -11.31
C LYS A 64 -14.95 16.66 -10.05
N VAL A 65 -14.27 16.98 -8.96
CA VAL A 65 -14.85 17.35 -7.67
C VAL A 65 -14.84 18.87 -7.51
N ARG A 66 -13.67 19.48 -7.73
CA ARG A 66 -13.50 20.93 -7.62
C ARG A 66 -14.22 21.64 -8.75
N GLY A 67 -15.03 22.66 -8.41
CA GLY A 67 -15.79 23.45 -9.37
C GLY A 67 -16.94 22.69 -10.04
N ASN A 68 -17.43 21.62 -9.42
CA ASN A 68 -18.60 20.88 -9.88
C ASN A 68 -19.78 21.25 -8.98
N GLU A 69 -20.44 22.36 -9.32
CA GLU A 69 -21.51 22.95 -8.50
C GLU A 69 -22.69 21.99 -8.34
N ASP A 70 -23.13 21.34 -9.40
CA ASP A 70 -24.25 20.39 -9.36
C ASP A 70 -23.96 19.22 -8.40
N PHE A 71 -22.73 18.72 -8.40
CA PHE A 71 -22.31 17.65 -7.48
C PHE A 71 -22.25 18.16 -6.03
N ILE A 72 -21.73 19.35 -5.80
CA ILE A 72 -21.68 19.95 -4.46
C ILE A 72 -23.09 20.20 -3.90
N GLU A 73 -24.00 20.73 -4.71
CA GLU A 73 -25.40 20.93 -4.30
C GLU A 73 -26.12 19.60 -4.04
N ALA A 74 -25.84 18.57 -4.85
CA ALA A 74 -26.37 17.22 -4.59
C ALA A 74 -25.91 16.68 -3.22
N LEU A 75 -24.63 16.86 -2.86
CA LEU A 75 -24.14 16.46 -1.53
C LEU A 75 -24.76 17.27 -0.40
N LYS A 76 -24.92 18.58 -0.57
CA LYS A 76 -25.57 19.45 0.43
C LYS A 76 -27.01 19.07 0.66
N SER A 77 -27.75 18.74 -0.40
CA SER A 77 -29.18 18.36 -0.31
C SER A 77 -29.38 17.08 0.53
N LEU A 78 -28.38 16.22 0.64
CA LEU A 78 -28.41 15.04 1.49
C LEU A 78 -28.28 15.37 2.98
N ASN A 79 -27.79 16.56 3.33
CA ASN A 79 -27.62 17.02 4.72
C ASN A 79 -26.94 15.97 5.63
N PRO A 80 -25.68 15.54 5.31
CA PRO A 80 -25.01 14.51 6.06
C PRO A 80 -24.52 14.99 7.42
N ASP A 81 -24.53 14.09 8.41
CA ASP A 81 -23.89 14.35 9.71
C ASP A 81 -22.35 14.35 9.57
N VAL A 82 -21.82 13.39 8.80
CA VAL A 82 -20.38 13.18 8.57
C VAL A 82 -20.14 12.76 7.11
N ILE A 83 -19.01 13.16 6.56
CA ILE A 83 -18.46 12.57 5.33
C ILE A 83 -17.25 11.72 5.71
N CYS A 84 -17.31 10.40 5.48
CA CYS A 84 -16.18 9.49 5.66
C CYS A 84 -15.40 9.39 4.36
N VAL A 85 -14.08 9.60 4.41
CA VAL A 85 -13.19 9.57 3.25
C VAL A 85 -12.12 8.50 3.47
N VAL A 86 -12.05 7.52 2.57
CA VAL A 86 -11.07 6.44 2.67
C VAL A 86 -10.48 6.16 1.30
N ALA A 87 -9.21 6.45 1.11
CA ALA A 87 -8.49 6.21 -0.15
C ALA A 87 -9.29 6.67 -1.39
N TYR A 88 -9.91 7.84 -1.35
CA TYR A 88 -10.69 8.39 -2.46
C TYR A 88 -9.82 8.88 -3.62
N GLY A 89 -8.62 9.41 -3.30
CA GLY A 89 -7.62 9.81 -4.29
C GLY A 89 -7.92 11.11 -5.02
N LYS A 90 -8.80 11.96 -4.48
CA LYS A 90 -9.05 13.33 -4.97
C LYS A 90 -9.03 14.31 -3.81
N ILE A 91 -8.49 15.50 -4.05
CA ILE A 91 -8.51 16.61 -3.08
C ILE A 91 -9.94 17.14 -2.98
N LEU A 92 -10.44 17.24 -1.78
CA LEU A 92 -11.76 17.81 -1.49
C LEU A 92 -11.59 19.35 -1.32
N PRO A 93 -12.37 20.14 -2.06
CA PRO A 93 -12.38 21.57 -1.86
C PRO A 93 -13.12 21.95 -0.56
N LYS A 94 -12.85 23.16 -0.06
CA LYS A 94 -13.42 23.66 1.20
C LYS A 94 -14.96 23.61 1.23
N GLU A 95 -15.59 23.85 0.09
CA GLU A 95 -17.03 23.80 -0.09
C GLU A 95 -17.65 22.43 0.23
N ILE A 96 -16.87 21.35 0.07
CA ILE A 96 -17.29 19.97 0.46
C ILE A 96 -16.91 19.70 1.92
N LEU A 97 -15.73 20.16 2.36
CA LEU A 97 -15.28 19.95 3.75
C LEU A 97 -16.23 20.60 4.76
N ASP A 98 -16.89 21.68 4.39
CA ASP A 98 -17.81 22.44 5.24
C ASP A 98 -19.28 21.91 5.18
N ILE A 99 -19.59 20.90 4.35
CA ILE A 99 -20.98 20.38 4.24
C ILE A 99 -21.43 19.65 5.53
N PRO A 100 -20.68 18.66 6.04
CA PRO A 100 -21.19 17.84 7.12
C PRO A 100 -21.10 18.52 8.48
N LYS A 101 -22.13 18.31 9.30
CA LYS A 101 -22.21 18.89 10.65
C LYS A 101 -20.99 18.60 11.53
N TYR A 102 -20.48 17.38 11.46
CA TYR A 102 -19.34 16.92 12.27
C TYR A 102 -18.02 16.84 11.46
N GLY A 103 -17.99 17.44 10.26
CA GLY A 103 -16.79 17.48 9.42
C GLY A 103 -16.53 16.22 8.60
N CYS A 104 -15.45 16.26 7.83
CA CYS A 104 -15.00 15.14 7.02
C CYS A 104 -13.94 14.36 7.79
N ILE A 105 -14.12 13.04 7.89
CA ILE A 105 -13.21 12.12 8.61
C ILE A 105 -12.48 11.26 7.59
N ASN A 106 -11.14 11.29 7.65
CA ASN A 106 -10.29 10.43 6.82
C ASN A 106 -9.75 9.24 7.63
N VAL A 107 -9.63 8.08 6.97
CA VAL A 107 -8.87 6.93 7.46
C VAL A 107 -7.55 6.91 6.73
N HIS A 108 -6.47 7.24 7.43
CA HIS A 108 -5.13 7.30 6.88
C HIS A 108 -4.29 6.11 7.36
N ALA A 109 -3.66 5.41 6.42
CA ALA A 109 -2.97 4.14 6.69
C ALA A 109 -1.53 4.35 7.18
N SER A 110 -1.34 5.21 8.19
CA SER A 110 -0.10 5.38 8.95
C SER A 110 -0.38 5.87 10.37
N LEU A 111 0.65 5.89 11.20
CA LEU A 111 0.65 6.55 12.51
C LEU A 111 1.03 8.03 12.32
N LEU A 112 0.07 8.86 11.92
CA LEU A 112 0.31 10.30 11.76
C LEU A 112 0.96 10.91 13.03
N PRO A 113 1.88 11.89 12.88
CA PRO A 113 2.18 12.65 11.67
C PRO A 113 3.19 11.99 10.72
N LYS A 114 3.61 10.74 10.93
CA LYS A 114 4.48 10.01 10.00
C LYS A 114 3.72 9.61 8.74
N TYR A 115 4.41 9.70 7.60
CA TYR A 115 3.91 9.21 6.30
C TYR A 115 2.64 9.92 5.80
N ARG A 116 2.57 11.27 5.89
CA ARG A 116 1.54 12.04 5.17
C ARG A 116 1.68 11.81 3.67
N GLY A 117 0.60 11.57 2.95
CA GLY A 117 0.61 11.45 1.48
C GLY A 117 0.04 10.15 0.92
N ALA A 118 0.45 9.82 -0.30
CA ALA A 118 -0.28 8.88 -1.16
C ALA A 118 0.06 7.40 -0.93
N ALA A 119 1.22 7.06 -0.35
CA ALA A 119 1.72 5.68 -0.26
C ALA A 119 2.25 5.29 1.13
N PRO A 120 1.54 5.59 2.24
CA PRO A 120 2.06 5.39 3.60
C PRO A 120 2.42 3.93 3.91
N ILE A 121 1.60 2.96 3.48
CA ILE A 121 1.84 1.53 3.72
C ILE A 121 3.13 1.08 3.04
N GLN A 122 3.29 1.45 1.77
CA GLN A 122 4.46 1.08 0.98
C GLN A 122 5.73 1.65 1.60
N TRP A 123 5.73 2.93 1.99
CA TRP A 123 6.90 3.56 2.56
C TRP A 123 7.30 2.99 3.92
N ALA A 124 6.35 2.61 4.77
CA ALA A 124 6.65 1.93 6.03
C ALA A 124 7.38 0.59 5.78
N VAL A 125 6.96 -0.19 4.77
CA VAL A 125 7.62 -1.46 4.41
C VAL A 125 8.96 -1.23 3.73
N LEU A 126 9.05 -0.27 2.80
CA LEU A 126 10.29 0.07 2.08
C LEU A 126 11.40 0.55 3.05
N ASN A 127 11.03 1.34 4.05
CA ASN A 127 11.95 1.84 5.07
C ASN A 127 12.33 0.77 6.12
N GLY A 128 11.67 -0.39 6.10
CA GLY A 128 11.93 -1.45 7.06
C GLY A 128 11.43 -1.14 8.47
N ASP A 129 10.41 -0.31 8.60
CA ASP A 129 9.79 -0.02 9.88
C ASP A 129 9.27 -1.31 10.52
N LYS A 130 9.38 -1.41 11.83
CA LYS A 130 8.87 -2.54 12.59
C LYS A 130 7.40 -2.38 12.98
N THR A 131 6.93 -1.12 13.02
CA THR A 131 5.56 -0.76 13.37
C THR A 131 4.98 0.22 12.37
N THR A 132 3.69 0.11 12.14
CA THR A 132 2.87 1.08 11.44
C THR A 132 1.48 1.12 12.06
N GLY A 133 0.49 1.62 11.37
CA GLY A 133 -0.88 1.60 11.88
C GLY A 133 -1.85 2.39 11.02
N VAL A 134 -2.96 2.72 11.62
CA VAL A 134 -4.01 3.53 11.01
C VAL A 134 -4.34 4.69 11.93
N THR A 135 -4.59 5.86 11.37
CA THR A 135 -5.05 7.06 12.08
C THR A 135 -6.36 7.52 11.46
N THR A 136 -7.39 7.75 12.29
CA THR A 136 -8.54 8.56 11.85
C THR A 136 -8.28 10.01 12.19
N MET A 137 -8.64 10.91 11.27
CA MET A 137 -8.38 12.33 11.41
C MET A 137 -9.47 13.18 10.77
N TYR A 138 -9.65 14.40 11.24
CA TYR A 138 -10.39 15.42 10.53
C TYR A 138 -9.66 15.84 9.27
N MET A 139 -10.37 16.01 8.17
CA MET A 139 -9.75 16.57 6.96
C MET A 139 -9.68 18.08 7.04
N ASP A 140 -8.62 18.60 6.46
CA ASP A 140 -8.36 20.01 6.25
C ASP A 140 -7.94 20.24 4.79
N VAL A 141 -7.72 21.50 4.41
CA VAL A 141 -7.28 21.88 3.05
C VAL A 141 -5.88 21.39 2.71
N GLY A 142 -5.05 21.08 3.71
CA GLY A 142 -3.72 20.50 3.55
C GLY A 142 -3.78 18.99 3.36
N MET A 143 -2.72 18.42 2.80
CA MET A 143 -2.60 16.97 2.62
C MET A 143 -2.28 16.29 3.95
N ASP A 144 -3.24 15.58 4.51
CA ASP A 144 -3.14 14.82 5.76
C ASP A 144 -2.64 15.64 6.96
N THR A 145 -3.05 16.94 7.04
CA THR A 145 -2.62 17.88 8.07
C THR A 145 -3.62 18.10 9.20
N GLY A 146 -4.84 17.63 9.05
CA GLY A 146 -5.90 17.87 10.04
C GLY A 146 -5.69 17.16 11.37
N ASP A 147 -6.49 17.52 12.36
CA ASP A 147 -6.37 16.97 13.72
C ASP A 147 -6.65 15.47 13.73
N MET A 148 -5.78 14.72 14.39
CA MET A 148 -5.95 13.29 14.62
C MET A 148 -7.04 13.04 15.66
N ILE A 149 -7.71 11.88 15.55
CA ILE A 149 -8.76 11.45 16.48
C ILE A 149 -8.29 10.19 17.22
N LEU A 150 -8.22 9.08 16.53
CA LEU A 150 -7.79 7.79 17.07
C LEU A 150 -6.64 7.22 16.24
N LYS A 151 -5.83 6.39 16.89
CA LYS A 151 -4.78 5.61 16.24
C LYS A 151 -4.84 4.16 16.69
N GLU A 152 -4.47 3.27 15.79
CA GLU A 152 -4.24 1.86 16.12
C GLU A 152 -2.90 1.42 15.52
N GLU A 153 -1.98 1.02 16.39
CA GLU A 153 -0.63 0.57 16.02
C GLU A 153 -0.62 -0.93 15.77
N VAL A 154 0.15 -1.35 14.78
CA VAL A 154 0.38 -2.76 14.45
C VAL A 154 1.86 -3.02 14.17
N GLN A 155 2.32 -4.23 14.48
CA GLN A 155 3.64 -4.70 14.07
C GLN A 155 3.63 -5.06 12.58
N ILE A 156 4.70 -4.75 11.85
CA ILE A 156 4.93 -5.23 10.48
C ILE A 156 5.71 -6.53 10.59
N GLY A 157 5.18 -7.61 9.99
CA GLY A 157 5.88 -8.90 9.94
C GLY A 157 7.19 -8.80 9.15
N GLU A 158 8.18 -9.59 9.53
CA GLU A 158 9.52 -9.55 8.93
C GLU A 158 9.50 -9.83 7.42
N ASP A 159 8.64 -10.73 6.97
CA ASP A 159 8.46 -11.10 5.57
C ASP A 159 7.15 -10.56 4.97
N GLU A 160 6.38 -9.82 5.77
CA GLU A 160 5.08 -9.29 5.36
C GLU A 160 5.24 -8.32 4.19
N THR A 161 4.51 -8.57 3.12
CA THR A 161 4.47 -7.72 1.94
C THR A 161 3.53 -6.53 2.14
N THR A 162 3.69 -5.51 1.32
CA THR A 162 2.73 -4.39 1.30
C THR A 162 1.30 -4.86 1.03
N GLY A 163 1.09 -5.89 0.18
CA GLY A 163 -0.25 -6.41 -0.09
C GLY A 163 -0.89 -7.03 1.15
N GLU A 164 -0.18 -7.88 1.87
CA GLU A 164 -0.66 -8.51 3.10
C GLU A 164 -0.93 -7.46 4.20
N LEU A 165 -0.04 -6.50 4.36
CA LEU A 165 -0.22 -5.39 5.30
C LEU A 165 -1.41 -4.49 4.92
N TRP A 166 -1.62 -4.23 3.62
CA TRP A 166 -2.78 -3.50 3.10
C TRP A 166 -4.09 -4.18 3.50
N ASP A 167 -4.21 -5.49 3.27
CA ASP A 167 -5.41 -6.25 3.61
C ASP A 167 -5.69 -6.19 5.11
N ARG A 168 -4.67 -6.34 5.94
CA ARG A 168 -4.80 -6.27 7.40
C ARG A 168 -5.18 -4.88 7.89
N LEU A 169 -4.52 -3.83 7.37
CA LEU A 169 -4.83 -2.44 7.75
C LEU A 169 -6.20 -1.97 7.26
N SER A 170 -6.72 -2.54 6.17
CA SER A 170 -8.07 -2.21 5.67
C SER A 170 -9.16 -2.59 6.68
N VAL A 171 -9.05 -3.76 7.29
CA VAL A 171 -9.97 -4.25 8.33
C VAL A 171 -9.83 -3.42 9.61
N ILE A 172 -8.59 -3.16 10.05
CA ILE A 172 -8.31 -2.35 11.23
C ILE A 172 -8.84 -0.93 11.04
N GLY A 173 -8.63 -0.35 9.86
CA GLY A 173 -9.10 1.00 9.50
C GLY A 173 -10.62 1.11 9.52
N GLY A 174 -11.33 0.10 9.03
CA GLY A 174 -12.79 0.03 9.12
C GLY A 174 -13.30 0.01 10.57
N ASN A 175 -12.69 -0.83 11.41
CA ASN A 175 -13.03 -0.90 12.84
C ASN A 175 -12.71 0.40 13.59
N LEU A 176 -11.56 1.02 13.27
CA LEU A 176 -11.15 2.30 13.87
C LEU A 176 -12.10 3.42 13.45
N LEU A 177 -12.56 3.44 12.20
CA LEU A 177 -13.55 4.40 11.72
C LEU A 177 -14.87 4.27 12.49
N VAL A 178 -15.36 3.05 12.71
CA VAL A 178 -16.56 2.81 13.51
C VAL A 178 -16.42 3.34 14.94
N ARG A 179 -15.26 3.09 15.58
CA ARG A 179 -14.98 3.65 16.93
C ARG A 179 -14.98 5.17 16.93
N THR A 180 -14.36 5.77 15.90
CA THR A 180 -14.33 7.22 15.72
C THR A 180 -15.71 7.81 15.57
N LEU A 181 -16.58 7.20 14.75
CA LEU A 181 -17.96 7.64 14.56
C LEU A 181 -18.76 7.56 15.86
N ASN A 182 -18.58 6.52 16.66
CA ASN A 182 -19.20 6.40 17.98
C ASN A 182 -18.75 7.53 18.94
N GLU A 183 -17.47 7.90 18.96
CA GLU A 183 -16.99 9.01 19.79
C GLU A 183 -17.56 10.35 19.33
N ILE A 184 -17.69 10.57 18.02
CA ILE A 184 -18.31 11.78 17.46
C ILE A 184 -19.79 11.85 17.85
N GLU A 185 -20.52 10.74 17.72
CA GLU A 185 -21.95 10.68 18.03
C GLU A 185 -22.23 10.90 19.53
N ASN A 186 -21.37 10.39 20.39
CA ASN A 186 -21.44 10.57 21.85
C ASN A 186 -20.87 11.91 22.33
N GLY A 187 -20.26 12.71 21.47
CA GLY A 187 -19.64 13.98 21.85
C GLY A 187 -18.37 13.83 22.71
N THR A 188 -17.74 12.66 22.69
CA THR A 188 -16.51 12.34 23.48
C THR A 188 -15.22 12.48 22.68
N VAL A 189 -15.35 12.74 21.38
CA VAL A 189 -14.22 12.85 20.45
C VAL A 189 -13.24 13.93 20.91
N LYS A 190 -11.94 13.59 20.85
CA LYS A 190 -10.85 14.54 21.13
C LYS A 190 -10.11 14.84 19.82
N ARG A 191 -9.84 16.12 19.59
CA ARG A 191 -9.03 16.57 18.46
C ARG A 191 -7.60 16.76 18.94
N ILE A 192 -6.67 16.05 18.29
CA ILE A 192 -5.23 16.08 18.63
C ILE A 192 -4.50 16.73 17.47
N PRO A 193 -4.06 17.99 17.60
CA PRO A 193 -3.30 18.66 16.54
C PRO A 193 -2.03 17.88 16.18
N GLN A 194 -1.70 17.84 14.90
CA GLN A 194 -0.43 17.28 14.45
C GLN A 194 0.70 18.29 14.67
N GLY A 195 1.84 17.82 15.20
CA GLY A 195 3.05 18.63 15.33
C GLY A 195 3.75 18.91 14.02
N GLU A 196 4.85 19.66 14.11
CA GLU A 196 5.70 20.02 12.95
C GLU A 196 6.63 18.88 12.52
N ASP A 197 6.89 17.90 13.40
CA ASP A 197 7.71 16.72 13.11
C ASP A 197 6.89 15.68 12.34
N PHE A 198 6.89 15.79 11.03
CA PHE A 198 6.18 14.88 10.13
C PHE A 198 7.10 14.30 9.06
N THR A 199 6.73 13.15 8.50
CA THR A 199 7.36 12.58 7.30
C THR A 199 6.34 12.46 6.18
N VAL A 200 6.85 12.43 4.94
CA VAL A 200 6.01 12.32 3.75
C VAL A 200 6.15 10.97 3.08
N ALA A 201 5.06 10.49 2.50
CA ALA A 201 4.97 9.25 1.73
C ALA A 201 4.47 9.54 0.31
N PRO A 202 5.34 10.04 -0.57
CA PRO A 202 4.96 10.40 -1.94
C PRO A 202 4.52 9.18 -2.73
N MET A 203 3.81 9.43 -3.83
CA MET A 203 3.43 8.38 -4.77
C MET A 203 4.67 7.69 -5.33
N LEU A 204 4.65 6.34 -5.40
CA LEU A 204 5.76 5.56 -5.94
C LEU A 204 5.88 5.75 -7.46
N SER A 205 7.11 5.92 -7.94
CA SER A 205 7.43 5.93 -9.36
C SER A 205 7.92 4.56 -9.84
N LYS A 206 7.78 4.29 -11.14
CA LYS A 206 8.24 3.02 -11.73
C LYS A 206 9.76 2.83 -11.63
N ASP A 207 10.51 3.92 -11.60
CA ASP A 207 11.96 3.88 -11.55
C ASP A 207 12.48 3.37 -10.20
N MET A 208 11.70 3.56 -9.12
CA MET A 208 12.02 3.02 -7.80
C MET A 208 12.03 1.49 -7.75
N ALA A 209 11.42 0.82 -8.75
CA ALA A 209 11.37 -0.63 -8.79
C ALA A 209 12.65 -1.28 -9.32
N LYS A 210 13.58 -0.53 -9.93
CA LYS A 210 14.88 -1.06 -10.31
C LYS A 210 15.75 -1.23 -9.07
N ILE A 211 16.29 -2.44 -8.89
CA ILE A 211 17.22 -2.72 -7.78
C ILE A 211 18.54 -2.02 -8.09
N ASP A 212 18.99 -1.19 -7.17
CA ASP A 212 20.33 -0.61 -7.19
C ASP A 212 21.26 -1.48 -6.33
N TRP A 213 21.95 -2.39 -6.99
CA TRP A 213 22.86 -3.34 -6.35
C TRP A 213 24.07 -2.64 -5.72
N GLN A 214 24.51 -1.51 -6.29
CA GLN A 214 25.72 -0.82 -5.86
C GLN A 214 25.53 0.04 -4.60
N SER A 215 24.26 0.29 -4.20
CA SER A 215 23.98 1.13 -3.03
C SER A 215 23.21 0.40 -1.92
N LYS A 216 22.58 -0.75 -2.20
CA LYS A 216 21.66 -1.41 -1.27
C LYS A 216 22.23 -2.69 -0.68
N ASN A 217 22.11 -2.83 0.64
CA ASN A 217 22.39 -4.08 1.34
C ASN A 217 21.25 -5.11 1.18
N ALA A 218 21.48 -6.34 1.65
CA ALA A 218 20.52 -7.43 1.53
C ALA A 218 19.14 -7.11 2.17
N LYS A 219 19.14 -6.46 3.34
CA LYS A 219 17.91 -6.09 4.06
C LYS A 219 17.11 -5.01 3.32
N GLU A 220 17.79 -4.02 2.75
CA GLU A 220 17.17 -2.97 1.93
C GLU A 220 16.57 -3.52 0.63
N ILE A 221 17.26 -4.49 -0.03
CA ILE A 221 16.73 -5.16 -1.21
C ILE A 221 15.51 -6.03 -0.83
N LYS A 222 15.56 -6.77 0.28
CA LYS A 222 14.40 -7.51 0.80
C LYS A 222 13.22 -6.56 1.03
N ASN A 223 13.44 -5.41 1.67
CA ASN A 223 12.40 -4.41 1.91
C ASN A 223 11.85 -3.82 0.60
N LEU A 224 12.71 -3.57 -0.39
CA LEU A 224 12.27 -3.13 -1.72
C LEU A 224 11.37 -4.17 -2.39
N VAL A 225 11.77 -5.44 -2.37
CA VAL A 225 11.00 -6.54 -2.97
C VAL A 225 9.63 -6.68 -2.31
N ARG A 226 9.57 -6.79 -0.97
CA ARG A 226 8.30 -6.93 -0.25
C ARG A 226 7.46 -5.64 -0.24
N GLY A 227 8.10 -4.47 -0.25
CA GLY A 227 7.44 -3.16 -0.28
C GLY A 227 6.75 -2.85 -1.60
N LEU A 228 7.24 -3.41 -2.72
CA LEU A 228 6.64 -3.25 -4.04
C LEU A 228 5.74 -4.43 -4.46
N ASN A 229 5.59 -5.45 -3.62
CA ASN A 229 4.72 -6.60 -3.86
C ASN A 229 3.30 -6.31 -3.31
N PRO A 230 2.20 -6.50 -4.08
CA PRO A 230 2.14 -7.20 -5.38
C PRO A 230 2.11 -6.28 -6.62
N ILE A 231 2.11 -4.96 -6.46
CA ILE A 231 1.69 -4.05 -7.55
C ILE A 231 2.77 -3.85 -8.60
N MET A 232 3.99 -3.44 -8.18
CA MET A 232 5.06 -3.07 -9.11
C MET A 232 6.05 -4.21 -9.34
N GLY A 233 6.49 -4.86 -8.27
CA GLY A 233 7.56 -5.85 -8.24
C GLY A 233 8.94 -5.24 -8.52
N ALA A 234 9.88 -5.43 -7.59
CA ALA A 234 11.26 -5.02 -7.81
C ALA A 234 11.88 -5.79 -8.97
N TYR A 235 12.77 -5.17 -9.73
CA TYR A 235 13.40 -5.81 -10.88
C TYR A 235 14.86 -5.42 -11.06
N SER A 236 15.56 -6.28 -11.79
CA SER A 236 16.88 -6.00 -12.32
C SER A 236 17.01 -6.54 -13.74
N LEU A 237 18.10 -6.25 -14.40
CA LEU A 237 18.44 -6.81 -15.71
C LEU A 237 19.51 -7.90 -15.54
N PHE A 238 19.35 -9.00 -16.26
CA PHE A 238 20.35 -10.05 -16.43
C PHE A 238 20.49 -10.35 -17.92
N ASP A 239 21.68 -10.19 -18.47
CA ASP A 239 21.93 -10.26 -19.92
C ASP A 239 20.93 -9.41 -20.76
N GLY A 240 20.63 -8.20 -20.27
CA GLY A 240 19.70 -7.27 -20.91
C GLY A 240 18.21 -7.64 -20.78
N LYS A 241 17.88 -8.78 -20.17
CA LYS A 241 16.49 -9.23 -19.96
C LYS A 241 15.99 -8.78 -18.59
N LYS A 242 14.77 -8.28 -18.56
CA LYS A 242 14.14 -7.83 -17.30
C LYS A 242 13.66 -9.02 -16.48
N ILE A 243 14.14 -9.11 -15.25
CA ILE A 243 13.76 -10.14 -14.28
C ILE A 243 13.18 -9.44 -13.04
N LYS A 244 11.98 -9.84 -12.62
CA LYS A 244 11.34 -9.36 -11.40
C LYS A 244 11.56 -10.32 -10.25
N PHE A 245 11.77 -9.75 -9.07
CA PHE A 245 11.90 -10.44 -7.80
C PHE A 245 10.62 -10.21 -6.99
N TRP A 246 10.00 -11.29 -6.53
CA TRP A 246 8.75 -11.25 -5.80
C TRP A 246 8.88 -11.68 -4.35
N LYS A 247 9.84 -12.57 -4.07
CA LYS A 247 10.17 -12.99 -2.73
C LYS A 247 11.64 -13.35 -2.63
N VAL A 248 12.31 -12.79 -1.62
CA VAL A 248 13.73 -13.01 -1.33
C VAL A 248 13.96 -13.12 0.17
N ARG A 249 15.01 -13.84 0.56
CA ARG A 249 15.55 -13.84 1.92
C ARG A 249 16.86 -13.05 1.92
N ALA A 250 17.10 -12.33 3.00
CA ALA A 250 18.35 -11.60 3.22
C ALA A 250 19.18 -12.33 4.26
N PHE A 251 20.47 -12.46 4.01
CA PHE A 251 21.45 -13.07 4.89
C PHE A 251 22.59 -12.10 5.16
N ASP A 252 23.08 -12.08 6.39
CA ASP A 252 24.39 -11.50 6.69
C ASP A 252 25.48 -12.46 6.18
N GLU A 253 26.69 -11.98 5.90
CA GLU A 253 27.73 -12.80 5.24
C GLU A 253 28.22 -13.98 6.11
N ASP A 254 28.11 -13.87 7.43
CA ASP A 254 28.46 -14.88 8.43
C ASP A 254 27.28 -15.76 8.87
N ASP A 255 26.14 -15.67 8.15
CA ASP A 255 24.95 -16.44 8.48
C ASP A 255 25.18 -17.95 8.34
N VAL A 256 24.83 -18.71 9.38
CA VAL A 256 25.03 -20.17 9.44
C VAL A 256 24.23 -20.91 8.35
N GLU A 257 23.00 -20.45 8.04
CA GLU A 257 22.21 -21.08 6.98
C GLU A 257 22.82 -20.83 5.60
N LEU A 258 23.32 -19.61 5.35
CA LEU A 258 24.04 -19.28 4.14
C LEU A 258 25.28 -20.17 3.99
N GLY A 259 26.08 -20.34 5.05
CA GLY A 259 27.25 -21.21 5.08
C GLY A 259 26.92 -22.69 4.77
N LYS A 260 25.78 -23.21 5.19
CA LYS A 260 25.35 -24.59 4.85
C LYS A 260 25.10 -24.79 3.35
N VAL A 261 24.65 -23.74 2.64
CA VAL A 261 24.34 -23.81 1.19
C VAL A 261 25.57 -23.51 0.35
N LEU A 262 26.28 -22.45 0.66
CA LEU A 262 27.44 -21.97 -0.10
C LEU A 262 28.77 -22.68 0.29
N GLY A 263 28.78 -23.36 1.44
CA GLY A 263 30.00 -23.99 1.97
C GLY A 263 31.04 -22.93 2.35
N ASN A 264 32.31 -23.27 2.10
CA ASN A 264 33.44 -22.34 2.34
C ASN A 264 33.75 -21.48 1.10
N MET A 265 32.72 -21.11 0.33
CA MET A 265 32.90 -20.25 -0.84
C MET A 265 33.41 -18.89 -0.37
N ASP A 266 34.61 -18.51 -0.87
CA ASP A 266 35.11 -17.15 -0.75
C ASP A 266 34.51 -16.31 -1.87
N PHE A 267 33.83 -15.25 -1.53
CA PHE A 267 33.23 -14.29 -2.47
C PHE A 267 33.69 -12.86 -2.20
N SER A 268 34.85 -12.71 -1.58
CA SER A 268 35.47 -11.40 -1.32
C SER A 268 35.82 -10.65 -2.59
N ASP A 269 36.10 -11.38 -3.68
CA ASP A 269 36.41 -10.87 -5.02
C ASP A 269 35.15 -10.58 -5.88
N LYS A 270 33.96 -10.91 -5.36
CA LYS A 270 32.67 -10.69 -6.05
C LYS A 270 32.13 -9.29 -5.80
N GLU A 271 31.54 -8.70 -6.83
CA GLU A 271 30.90 -7.38 -6.75
C GLU A 271 29.39 -7.50 -6.42
N ALA A 272 28.80 -6.40 -5.98
CA ALA A 272 27.36 -6.37 -5.72
C ALA A 272 26.57 -6.53 -7.04
N GLY A 273 25.62 -7.46 -7.05
CA GLY A 273 24.88 -7.91 -8.23
C GLY A 273 25.40 -9.23 -8.79
N ASP A 274 26.60 -9.68 -8.42
CA ASP A 274 27.14 -10.95 -8.91
C ASP A 274 26.36 -12.14 -8.39
N VAL A 275 26.14 -13.10 -9.28
CA VAL A 275 25.60 -14.39 -8.94
C VAL A 275 26.68 -15.21 -8.23
N LEU A 276 26.43 -15.53 -6.97
CA LEU A 276 27.31 -16.40 -6.17
C LEU A 276 27.04 -17.87 -6.46
N PHE A 277 25.76 -18.19 -6.65
CA PHE A 277 25.34 -19.57 -6.86
C PHE A 277 23.97 -19.61 -7.55
N ALA A 278 23.80 -20.50 -8.52
CA ALA A 278 22.54 -20.73 -9.22
C ALA A 278 22.35 -22.22 -9.52
N ASP A 279 21.40 -22.85 -8.84
CA ASP A 279 21.06 -24.27 -9.00
C ASP A 279 19.57 -24.49 -8.76
N SER A 280 18.94 -25.31 -9.60
CA SER A 280 17.48 -25.54 -9.54
C SER A 280 16.99 -26.22 -8.25
N LYS A 281 17.86 -26.86 -7.48
CA LYS A 281 17.54 -27.54 -6.21
C LYS A 281 17.93 -26.69 -5.01
N LYS A 282 19.02 -25.94 -5.11
CA LYS A 282 19.59 -25.17 -4.00
C LYS A 282 19.21 -23.67 -4.04
N GLY A 283 18.83 -23.12 -5.20
CA GLY A 283 18.36 -21.76 -5.35
C GLY A 283 19.30 -20.82 -6.09
N LEU A 284 19.01 -19.53 -6.04
CA LEU A 284 19.76 -18.43 -6.63
C LEU A 284 20.20 -17.48 -5.52
N PHE A 285 21.52 -17.28 -5.41
CA PHE A 285 22.15 -16.42 -4.42
C PHE A 285 22.91 -15.30 -5.12
N ILE A 286 22.69 -14.06 -4.69
CA ILE A 286 23.25 -12.86 -5.32
C ILE A 286 23.90 -12.00 -4.23
N LYS A 287 25.15 -11.55 -4.49
CA LYS A 287 25.86 -10.64 -3.60
C LYS A 287 25.23 -9.26 -3.60
N THR A 288 25.25 -8.60 -2.46
CA THR A 288 24.86 -7.20 -2.30
C THR A 288 26.04 -6.40 -1.75
N VAL A 289 25.93 -5.09 -1.57
CA VAL A 289 27.03 -4.30 -0.95
C VAL A 289 27.39 -4.81 0.44
N GLN A 290 26.41 -5.37 1.16
CA GLN A 290 26.59 -6.02 2.45
C GLN A 290 25.54 -7.12 2.60
N GLY A 291 26.02 -8.37 2.73
CA GLY A 291 25.19 -9.56 2.80
C GLY A 291 24.81 -10.14 1.44
N VAL A 292 23.96 -11.14 1.47
CA VAL A 292 23.55 -11.94 0.32
C VAL A 292 22.03 -12.05 0.30
N ILE A 293 21.40 -11.99 -0.87
CA ILE A 293 20.00 -12.39 -1.03
C ILE A 293 19.89 -13.78 -1.64
N SER A 294 18.95 -14.57 -1.13
CA SER A 294 18.45 -15.79 -1.75
C SER A 294 17.08 -15.51 -2.35
N VAL A 295 16.92 -15.86 -3.63
CA VAL A 295 15.68 -15.64 -4.36
C VAL A 295 14.75 -16.84 -4.17
N GLU A 296 13.49 -16.60 -3.77
CA GLU A 296 12.48 -17.64 -3.62
C GLU A 296 11.47 -17.61 -4.78
N GLU A 297 10.97 -16.42 -5.14
CA GLU A 297 10.03 -16.25 -6.24
C GLU A 297 10.50 -15.18 -7.22
N ILE A 298 10.38 -15.50 -8.49
CA ILE A 298 10.95 -14.75 -9.60
C ILE A 298 10.01 -14.74 -10.81
N GLN A 299 10.21 -13.78 -11.70
CA GLN A 299 9.44 -13.69 -12.93
C GLN A 299 10.35 -13.16 -14.05
N GLY A 300 10.58 -13.97 -15.06
CA GLY A 300 11.24 -13.54 -16.30
C GLY A 300 10.35 -12.66 -17.16
N GLU A 301 10.95 -12.05 -18.15
CA GLU A 301 10.24 -11.22 -19.14
C GLU A 301 9.19 -12.06 -19.89
N ASN A 302 7.96 -11.55 -19.97
CA ASN A 302 6.81 -12.22 -20.59
C ASN A 302 6.42 -13.58 -19.97
N ALA A 303 6.97 -13.94 -18.82
CA ALA A 303 6.67 -15.18 -18.11
C ALA A 303 5.67 -14.97 -16.96
N LYS A 304 5.26 -16.05 -16.33
CA LYS A 304 4.49 -16.02 -15.08
C LYS A 304 5.44 -15.97 -13.89
N ARG A 305 4.98 -15.41 -12.76
CA ARG A 305 5.64 -15.54 -11.46
C ARG A 305 5.72 -17.03 -11.10
N MET A 306 6.88 -17.47 -10.63
CA MET A 306 7.15 -18.87 -10.28
C MET A 306 8.24 -18.99 -9.23
N ASN A 307 8.38 -20.19 -8.64
CA ASN A 307 9.47 -20.50 -7.75
C ASN A 307 10.82 -20.45 -8.51
N VAL A 308 11.87 -20.02 -7.85
CA VAL A 308 13.20 -19.88 -8.46
C VAL A 308 13.75 -21.18 -9.01
N GLY A 309 13.50 -22.33 -8.37
CA GLY A 309 13.93 -23.64 -8.87
C GLY A 309 13.29 -24.01 -10.19
N ASP A 310 12.00 -23.67 -10.39
CA ASP A 310 11.31 -23.87 -11.67
C ASP A 310 11.87 -22.97 -12.76
N PHE A 311 12.14 -21.71 -12.40
CA PHE A 311 12.74 -20.73 -13.30
C PHE A 311 14.12 -21.20 -13.80
N LEU A 312 14.99 -21.68 -12.90
CA LEU A 312 16.34 -22.13 -13.22
C LEU A 312 16.39 -23.43 -14.06
N ARG A 313 15.30 -24.20 -14.12
CA ARG A 313 15.20 -25.34 -15.06
C ARG A 313 15.01 -24.91 -16.51
N GLY A 314 14.41 -23.76 -16.73
CA GLY A 314 14.12 -23.23 -18.07
C GLY A 314 14.96 -22.03 -18.48
N PHE A 315 15.69 -21.41 -17.54
CA PHE A 315 16.49 -20.22 -17.78
C PHE A 315 17.87 -20.37 -17.12
N SER A 316 18.91 -20.41 -17.93
CA SER A 316 20.28 -20.51 -17.42
C SER A 316 20.72 -19.14 -16.86
N ILE A 317 20.94 -19.09 -15.56
CA ILE A 317 21.71 -18.03 -14.91
C ILE A 317 23.11 -18.60 -14.68
N GLY A 318 24.07 -18.15 -15.47
CA GLY A 318 25.49 -18.51 -15.31
C GLY A 318 26.22 -17.56 -14.37
N ASP A 319 27.56 -17.60 -14.44
CA ASP A 319 28.43 -16.65 -13.77
C ASP A 319 28.26 -15.27 -14.44
N GLY A 320 27.35 -14.48 -13.93
CA GLY A 320 26.98 -13.15 -14.43
C GLY A 320 26.52 -12.23 -13.32
N SER A 321 26.22 -11.00 -13.70
CA SER A 321 25.81 -9.98 -12.75
C SER A 321 24.45 -9.41 -13.12
N PHE A 322 23.64 -9.15 -12.12
CA PHE A 322 22.43 -8.35 -12.22
C PHE A 322 22.78 -6.85 -12.18
N CYS A 323 22.13 -6.03 -13.03
CA CYS A 323 22.38 -4.59 -13.13
C CYS A 323 21.10 -3.73 -13.24
#